data_f8d04f735817bc93a285c8290185f770
#
_entry.id   f8d04f735817bc93a285c8290185f770
#
_cell.length_a   1.000
_cell.length_b   1.000
_cell.length_c   1.000
_cell.angle_alpha   90.00
_cell.angle_beta   90.00
_cell.angle_gamma   90.00
#
_symmetry.space_group_name_H-M   'P 1'
#
loop_
_entity.id
_entity.type
_entity.pdbx_description
1 polymer ?
#
loop_
_entity_poly.entity_id
_entity_poly.type
_entity_poly.pdbx_seq_one_letter_code
_entity_poly.pdbx_strand_id
1 'polypeptide(L)'
;MKIRNIIAIPITIIAFGLNIMTAHCQVPCGIYDDAVRIIQIREHVTTIEKAMKQIDQLINDETSAQNMNQLVRWINTKEEHATFIQSIIADYFLAQRIKPKQNNEPGRQQYVDQTLLLQQIIVAAMKSKQTMDKSEPGLVSILLNQFVELYFDEHGKNHLNTIQKGK
;
A
#
# COMPACT_ATOMS: atom_id res chain seq x y z
N MET A 1 59.60 -0.55 54.78
CA MET A 1 59.19 -1.18 53.52
C MET A 1 57.69 -1.03 53.42
N LYS A 2 57.19 -0.08 52.60
CA LYS A 2 55.76 0.28 52.47
C LYS A 2 55.15 -0.50 51.31
N ILE A 3 54.22 -1.39 51.61
CA ILE A 3 53.42 -2.14 50.64
C ILE A 3 52.30 -1.19 50.13
N ARG A 4 52.38 -0.79 48.89
CA ARG A 4 51.33 -0.03 48.23
C ARG A 4 50.25 -1.02 47.76
N ASN A 5 49.08 -0.93 48.39
CA ASN A 5 47.89 -1.66 47.94
C ASN A 5 47.46 -1.10 46.59
N ILE A 6 47.61 -1.90 45.56
CA ILE A 6 47.03 -1.61 44.24
C ILE A 6 45.58 -2.11 44.29
N ILE A 7 44.65 -1.18 44.38
CA ILE A 7 43.22 -1.48 44.26
C ILE A 7 42.96 -1.73 42.78
N ALA A 8 42.80 -3.00 42.45
CA ALA A 8 42.28 -3.37 41.11
C ALA A 8 40.79 -3.07 41.05
N ILE A 9 40.44 -2.05 40.28
CA ILE A 9 39.07 -1.71 39.96
C ILE A 9 38.63 -2.74 38.89
N PRO A 10 37.61 -3.58 39.12
CA PRO A 10 37.07 -4.40 38.05
C PRO A 10 36.35 -3.50 37.08
N ILE A 11 36.86 -3.40 35.86
CA ILE A 11 36.15 -2.79 34.74
C ILE A 11 35.00 -3.74 34.40
N THR A 12 33.83 -3.47 34.96
CA THR A 12 32.61 -4.10 34.56
C THR A 12 32.27 -3.52 33.18
N ILE A 13 32.66 -4.22 32.13
CA ILE A 13 32.17 -3.94 30.78
C ILE A 13 30.68 -4.25 30.83
N ILE A 14 29.88 -3.22 31.02
CA ILE A 14 28.44 -3.27 30.74
C ILE A 14 28.36 -3.44 29.23
N ALA A 15 28.25 -4.67 28.76
CA ALA A 15 27.81 -4.98 27.42
C ALA A 15 26.36 -4.52 27.34
N PHE A 16 26.17 -3.23 27.06
CA PHE A 16 24.93 -2.73 26.51
C PHE A 16 24.79 -3.44 25.17
N GLY A 17 24.03 -4.53 25.18
CA GLY A 17 23.54 -5.12 23.96
C GLY A 17 22.86 -4.02 23.17
N LEU A 18 23.53 -3.50 22.15
CA LEU A 18 22.87 -2.73 21.09
C LEU A 18 21.87 -3.71 20.46
N ASN A 19 20.67 -3.74 21.03
CA ASN A 19 19.51 -4.14 20.25
C ASN A 19 19.46 -3.12 19.12
N ILE A 20 20.01 -3.49 17.97
CA ILE A 20 19.71 -2.81 16.72
C ILE A 20 18.22 -3.08 16.51
N MET A 21 17.39 -2.23 17.12
CA MET A 21 16.00 -2.13 16.73
C MET A 21 16.04 -1.73 15.27
N THR A 22 15.82 -2.68 14.39
CA THR A 22 15.54 -2.37 13.01
C THR A 22 14.28 -1.51 13.04
N ALA A 23 14.47 -0.21 13.02
CA ALA A 23 13.39 0.75 12.94
C ALA A 23 12.67 0.47 11.63
N HIS A 24 11.50 -0.13 11.72
CA HIS A 24 10.63 -0.28 10.57
C HIS A 24 10.17 1.11 10.15
N CYS A 25 10.31 1.42 8.87
CA CYS A 25 10.09 2.76 8.33
C CYS A 25 8.71 3.32 8.60
N GLN A 26 7.73 2.45 8.86
CA GLN A 26 6.35 2.85 9.12
C GLN A 26 5.68 1.91 10.12
N VAL A 27 5.00 2.48 11.09
CA VAL A 27 4.20 1.79 12.08
C VAL A 27 2.73 1.81 11.61
N PRO A 28 2.03 0.69 11.70
CA PRO A 28 2.39 -0.62 12.23
C PRO A 28 2.98 -1.55 11.18
N CYS A 29 4.26 -1.91 11.33
CA CYS A 29 4.93 -2.86 10.45
C CYS A 29 4.67 -4.30 10.91
N GLY A 30 4.26 -5.18 9.99
CA GLY A 30 4.06 -6.60 10.27
C GLY A 30 2.80 -6.97 11.05
N ILE A 31 1.95 -6.00 11.43
CA ILE A 31 0.67 -6.24 12.10
C ILE A 31 -0.46 -6.46 11.08
N TYR A 32 -0.33 -5.92 9.88
CA TYR A 32 -1.37 -5.98 8.86
C TYR A 32 -1.20 -7.18 7.93
N ASP A 33 -2.34 -7.73 7.55
CA ASP A 33 -2.47 -8.77 6.55
C ASP A 33 -2.38 -8.19 5.13
N ASP A 34 -1.49 -8.75 4.31
CA ASP A 34 -1.29 -8.32 2.93
C ASP A 34 -2.57 -8.52 2.08
N ALA A 35 -3.32 -9.60 2.33
CA ALA A 35 -4.58 -9.86 1.65
C ALA A 35 -5.64 -8.80 1.98
N VAL A 36 -5.69 -8.32 3.22
CA VAL A 36 -6.59 -7.23 3.62
C VAL A 36 -6.25 -5.94 2.84
N ARG A 37 -4.96 -5.67 2.60
CA ARG A 37 -4.54 -4.50 1.80
C ARG A 37 -4.99 -4.59 0.34
N ILE A 38 -4.93 -5.77 -0.25
CA ILE A 38 -5.47 -6.02 -1.60
C ILE A 38 -6.98 -5.76 -1.63
N ILE A 39 -7.72 -6.24 -0.63
CA ILE A 39 -9.17 -6.02 -0.54
C ILE A 39 -9.49 -4.52 -0.39
N GLN A 40 -8.74 -3.79 0.42
CA GLN A 40 -8.91 -2.34 0.57
C GLN A 40 -8.72 -1.61 -0.77
N ILE A 41 -7.70 -1.97 -1.55
CA ILE A 41 -7.49 -1.39 -2.88
C ILE A 41 -8.70 -1.69 -3.79
N ARG A 42 -9.23 -2.90 -3.79
CA ARG A 42 -10.44 -3.27 -4.56
C ARG A 42 -11.67 -2.45 -4.15
N GLU A 43 -11.86 -2.22 -2.85
CA GLU A 43 -12.93 -1.37 -2.32
C GLU A 43 -12.78 0.08 -2.76
N HIS A 44 -11.54 0.61 -2.75
CA HIS A 44 -11.26 1.96 -3.23
C HIS A 44 -11.54 2.09 -4.73
N VAL A 45 -11.17 1.11 -5.55
CA VAL A 45 -11.50 1.09 -6.99
C VAL A 45 -13.03 1.14 -7.19
N THR A 46 -13.77 0.27 -6.52
CA THR A 46 -15.23 0.24 -6.59
C THR A 46 -15.86 1.59 -6.18
N THR A 47 -15.27 2.24 -5.18
CA THR A 47 -15.75 3.57 -4.73
C THR A 47 -15.47 4.65 -5.78
N ILE A 48 -14.29 4.60 -6.43
CA ILE A 48 -13.96 5.53 -7.55
C ILE A 48 -14.96 5.36 -8.70
N GLU A 49 -15.23 4.11 -9.11
CA GLU A 49 -16.20 3.82 -10.17
C GLU A 49 -17.60 4.31 -9.83
N LYS A 50 -18.03 4.10 -8.57
CA LYS A 50 -19.31 4.63 -8.07
C LYS A 50 -19.33 6.16 -8.09
N ALA A 51 -18.25 6.80 -7.65
CA ALA A 51 -18.15 8.25 -7.64
C ALA A 51 -18.24 8.82 -9.05
N MET A 52 -17.52 8.25 -10.03
CA MET A 52 -17.61 8.64 -11.43
C MET A 52 -19.04 8.51 -11.98
N LYS A 53 -19.75 7.41 -11.64
CA LYS A 53 -21.15 7.23 -12.04
C LYS A 53 -22.06 8.29 -11.44
N GLN A 54 -21.88 8.63 -10.16
CA GLN A 54 -22.67 9.66 -9.48
C GLN A 54 -22.40 11.05 -10.04
N ILE A 55 -21.15 11.37 -10.39
CA ILE A 55 -20.76 12.62 -11.04
C ILE A 55 -21.47 12.73 -12.40
N ASP A 56 -21.41 11.66 -13.24
CA ASP A 56 -22.10 11.64 -14.55
C ASP A 56 -23.62 11.88 -14.41
N GLN A 57 -24.25 11.29 -13.39
CA GLN A 57 -25.69 11.47 -13.13
C GLN A 57 -26.01 12.92 -12.75
N LEU A 58 -25.27 13.47 -11.77
CA LEU A 58 -25.51 14.81 -11.22
C LEU A 58 -25.26 15.94 -12.24
N ILE A 59 -24.37 15.75 -13.21
CA ILE A 59 -24.12 16.72 -14.28
C ILE A 59 -25.30 16.80 -15.25
N ASN A 60 -26.02 15.68 -15.44
CA ASN A 60 -27.18 15.60 -16.35
C ASN A 60 -28.50 15.93 -15.65
N ASP A 61 -28.50 16.07 -14.32
CA ASP A 61 -29.67 16.47 -13.54
C ASP A 61 -29.87 18.00 -13.54
N GLU A 62 -31.06 18.43 -13.09
CA GLU A 62 -31.37 19.85 -12.93
C GLU A 62 -30.40 20.55 -11.98
N THR A 63 -29.89 21.71 -12.36
CA THR A 63 -28.93 22.47 -11.54
C THR A 63 -29.62 23.02 -10.29
N SER A 64 -29.16 22.55 -9.13
CA SER A 64 -29.60 23.02 -7.81
C SER A 64 -28.43 23.13 -6.85
N ALA A 65 -28.58 23.92 -5.81
CA ALA A 65 -27.54 24.02 -4.73
C ALA A 65 -27.25 22.66 -4.11
N GLN A 66 -28.27 21.80 -3.99
CA GLN A 66 -28.13 20.45 -3.46
C GLN A 66 -27.30 19.57 -4.42
N ASN A 67 -27.59 19.58 -5.73
CA ASN A 67 -26.86 18.80 -6.71
C ASN A 67 -25.40 19.26 -6.81
N MET A 68 -25.15 20.57 -6.77
CA MET A 68 -23.78 21.10 -6.73
C MET A 68 -23.02 20.67 -5.49
N ASN A 69 -23.66 20.67 -4.31
CA ASN A 69 -23.06 20.15 -3.08
C ASN A 69 -22.70 18.66 -3.22
N GLN A 70 -23.61 17.82 -3.74
CA GLN A 70 -23.34 16.40 -3.94
C GLN A 70 -22.25 16.16 -4.99
N LEU A 71 -22.22 16.94 -6.06
CA LEU A 71 -21.18 16.87 -7.09
C LEU A 71 -19.78 17.07 -6.49
N VAL A 72 -19.59 18.14 -5.70
CA VAL A 72 -18.31 18.41 -5.02
C VAL A 72 -17.92 17.26 -4.10
N ARG A 73 -18.85 16.69 -3.34
CA ARG A 73 -18.59 15.56 -2.45
C ARG A 73 -18.14 14.32 -3.22
N TRP A 74 -18.76 13.98 -4.34
CA TRP A 74 -18.37 12.83 -5.15
C TRP A 74 -17.04 13.02 -5.85
N ILE A 75 -16.73 14.26 -6.29
CA ILE A 75 -15.41 14.59 -6.82
C ILE A 75 -14.33 14.35 -5.73
N ASN A 76 -14.54 14.89 -4.52
CA ASN A 76 -13.61 14.69 -3.42
C ASN A 76 -13.45 13.21 -3.03
N THR A 77 -14.56 12.45 -3.03
CA THR A 77 -14.52 11.01 -2.77
C THR A 77 -13.65 10.27 -3.79
N LYS A 78 -13.82 10.59 -5.09
CA LYS A 78 -12.98 10.03 -6.17
C LYS A 78 -11.49 10.31 -5.96
N GLU A 79 -11.16 11.57 -5.65
CA GLU A 79 -9.79 12.02 -5.40
C GLU A 79 -9.16 11.30 -4.19
N GLU A 80 -9.89 11.24 -3.07
CA GLU A 80 -9.44 10.66 -1.81
C GLU A 80 -9.18 9.16 -1.95
N HIS A 81 -10.12 8.42 -2.56
CA HIS A 81 -9.97 6.97 -2.72
C HIS A 81 -8.83 6.60 -3.68
N ALA A 82 -8.58 7.39 -4.73
CA ALA A 82 -7.39 7.22 -5.56
C ALA A 82 -6.09 7.53 -4.79
N THR A 83 -6.12 8.49 -3.88
CA THR A 83 -4.99 8.78 -2.97
C THR A 83 -4.73 7.62 -2.02
N PHE A 84 -5.76 7.00 -1.45
CA PHE A 84 -5.60 5.83 -0.58
C PHE A 84 -4.95 4.65 -1.31
N ILE A 85 -5.32 4.39 -2.57
CA ILE A 85 -4.64 3.38 -3.39
C ILE A 85 -3.15 3.70 -3.50
N GLN A 86 -2.79 4.93 -3.85
CA GLN A 86 -1.39 5.35 -3.97
C GLN A 86 -0.62 5.17 -2.67
N SER A 87 -1.21 5.57 -1.53
CA SER A 87 -0.59 5.44 -0.21
C SER A 87 -0.40 3.97 0.20
N ILE A 88 -1.40 3.10 -0.02
CA ILE A 88 -1.26 1.66 0.27
C ILE A 88 -0.12 1.06 -0.57
N ILE A 89 -0.03 1.40 -1.84
CA ILE A 89 1.03 0.88 -2.71
C ILE A 89 2.40 1.40 -2.28
N ALA A 90 2.54 2.71 -2.07
CA ALA A 90 3.83 3.34 -1.76
C ALA A 90 4.31 2.97 -0.35
N ASP A 91 3.46 3.17 0.65
CA ASP A 91 3.85 3.11 2.05
C ASP A 91 3.85 1.69 2.61
N TYR A 92 2.99 0.83 2.08
CA TYR A 92 2.91 -0.54 2.55
C TYR A 92 3.65 -1.52 1.62
N PHE A 93 3.27 -1.64 0.35
CA PHE A 93 3.89 -2.63 -0.53
C PHE A 93 5.33 -2.24 -0.89
N LEU A 94 5.56 -1.09 -1.51
CA LEU A 94 6.90 -0.71 -1.97
C LEU A 94 7.87 -0.47 -0.81
N ALA A 95 7.45 0.23 0.25
CA ALA A 95 8.35 0.57 1.34
C ALA A 95 8.64 -0.61 2.28
N GLN A 96 7.69 -1.55 2.45
CA GLN A 96 7.81 -2.56 3.51
C GLN A 96 7.84 -4.01 3.00
N ARG A 97 7.11 -4.34 1.92
CA ARG A 97 6.92 -5.73 1.48
C ARG A 97 7.85 -6.11 0.34
N ILE A 98 8.05 -5.22 -0.62
CA ILE A 98 8.91 -5.48 -1.78
C ILE A 98 10.37 -5.17 -1.41
N LYS A 99 11.16 -6.20 -1.15
CA LYS A 99 12.55 -6.04 -0.74
C LYS A 99 13.46 -5.82 -1.95
N PRO A 100 14.26 -4.74 -1.96
CA PRO A 100 15.23 -4.50 -3.03
C PRO A 100 16.17 -5.70 -3.24
N LYS A 101 16.47 -6.01 -4.50
CA LYS A 101 17.38 -7.08 -4.93
C LYS A 101 18.48 -6.50 -5.81
N GLN A 102 19.72 -6.95 -5.65
CA GLN A 102 20.82 -6.60 -6.54
C GLN A 102 20.71 -7.37 -7.87
N ASN A 103 21.42 -6.90 -8.89
CA ASN A 103 21.29 -7.46 -10.26
C ASN A 103 21.61 -8.96 -10.36
N ASN A 104 22.47 -9.47 -9.48
CA ASN A 104 22.92 -10.88 -9.46
C ASN A 104 22.23 -11.72 -8.38
N GLU A 105 21.29 -11.16 -7.64
CA GLU A 105 20.59 -11.89 -6.58
C GLU A 105 19.45 -12.76 -7.11
N PRO A 106 19.23 -13.95 -6.54
CA PRO A 106 18.05 -14.76 -6.85
C PRO A 106 16.75 -13.98 -6.60
N GLY A 107 15.81 -14.10 -7.53
CA GLY A 107 14.51 -13.39 -7.45
C GLY A 107 14.56 -11.92 -7.91
N ARG A 108 15.67 -11.48 -8.53
CA ARG A 108 15.77 -10.10 -9.08
C ARG A 108 14.67 -9.81 -10.09
N GLN A 109 14.38 -10.73 -11.00
CA GLN A 109 13.32 -10.52 -12.00
C GLN A 109 11.95 -10.35 -11.35
N GLN A 110 11.59 -11.20 -10.40
CA GLN A 110 10.33 -11.07 -9.66
C GLN A 110 10.21 -9.72 -8.93
N TYR A 111 11.31 -9.28 -8.29
CA TYR A 111 11.37 -7.95 -7.67
C TYR A 111 11.10 -6.84 -8.68
N VAL A 112 11.71 -6.89 -9.85
CA VAL A 112 11.51 -5.88 -10.91
C VAL A 112 10.07 -5.89 -11.39
N ASP A 113 9.52 -7.06 -11.71
CA ASP A 113 8.14 -7.19 -12.22
C ASP A 113 7.11 -6.71 -11.21
N GLN A 114 7.26 -7.08 -9.94
CA GLN A 114 6.40 -6.59 -8.86
C GLN A 114 6.49 -5.08 -8.71
N THR A 115 7.70 -4.51 -8.74
CA THR A 115 7.92 -3.06 -8.60
C THR A 115 7.29 -2.29 -9.75
N LEU A 116 7.45 -2.78 -10.99
CA LEU A 116 6.85 -2.16 -12.18
C LEU A 116 5.32 -2.19 -12.14
N LEU A 117 4.71 -3.31 -11.74
CA LEU A 117 3.26 -3.38 -11.58
C LEU A 117 2.73 -2.40 -10.54
N LEU A 118 3.39 -2.32 -9.38
CA LEU A 118 3.00 -1.37 -8.33
C LEU A 118 3.15 0.08 -8.80
N GLN A 119 4.21 0.42 -9.52
CA GLN A 119 4.38 1.74 -10.10
C GLN A 119 3.27 2.07 -11.12
N GLN A 120 2.90 1.11 -11.98
CA GLN A 120 1.81 1.27 -12.93
C GLN A 120 0.46 1.48 -12.24
N ILE A 121 0.20 0.78 -11.13
CA ILE A 121 -1.01 0.98 -10.31
C ILE A 121 -1.05 2.41 -9.75
N ILE A 122 0.07 2.94 -9.24
CA ILE A 122 0.15 4.34 -8.76
C ILE A 122 -0.21 5.33 -9.87
N VAL A 123 0.29 5.09 -11.09
CA VAL A 123 0.02 5.96 -12.26
C VAL A 123 -1.45 5.87 -12.67
N ALA A 124 -2.02 4.67 -12.75
CA ALA A 124 -3.45 4.49 -13.09
C ALA A 124 -4.38 5.13 -12.03
N ALA A 125 -4.05 4.99 -10.73
CA ALA A 125 -4.75 5.67 -9.66
C ALA A 125 -4.64 7.21 -9.76
N MET A 126 -3.45 7.74 -10.12
CA MET A 126 -3.29 9.17 -10.40
C MET A 126 -4.17 9.63 -11.55
N LYS A 127 -4.20 8.89 -12.66
CA LYS A 127 -5.05 9.23 -13.80
C LYS A 127 -6.53 9.16 -13.45
N SER A 128 -6.96 8.23 -12.61
CA SER A 128 -8.34 8.17 -12.09
C SER A 128 -8.78 9.44 -11.37
N LYS A 129 -7.85 10.24 -10.81
CA LYS A 129 -8.16 11.58 -10.29
C LYS A 129 -8.45 12.58 -11.41
N GLN A 130 -7.66 12.52 -12.47
CA GLN A 130 -7.61 13.56 -13.52
C GLN A 130 -8.65 13.40 -14.60
N THR A 131 -9.37 12.28 -14.65
CA THR A 131 -10.31 11.96 -15.72
C THR A 131 -11.63 11.40 -15.20
N MET A 132 -12.63 11.40 -16.09
CA MET A 132 -13.88 10.65 -15.95
C MET A 132 -13.89 9.36 -16.78
N ASP A 133 -12.76 9.01 -17.41
CA ASP A 133 -12.61 7.78 -18.16
C ASP A 133 -12.57 6.57 -17.20
N LYS A 134 -13.62 5.73 -17.28
CA LYS A 134 -13.80 4.54 -16.44
C LYS A 134 -12.79 3.43 -16.76
N SER A 135 -12.01 3.54 -17.83
CA SER A 135 -10.94 2.60 -18.14
C SER A 135 -9.77 2.67 -17.13
N GLU A 136 -9.51 3.85 -16.55
CA GLU A 136 -8.39 4.01 -15.62
C GLU A 136 -8.57 3.27 -14.28
N PRO A 137 -9.70 3.35 -13.55
CA PRO A 137 -9.92 2.48 -12.39
C PRO A 137 -10.01 0.99 -12.77
N GLY A 138 -10.54 0.65 -13.96
CA GLY A 138 -10.49 -0.70 -14.50
C GLY A 138 -9.07 -1.22 -14.70
N LEU A 139 -8.16 -0.37 -15.17
CA LEU A 139 -6.73 -0.70 -15.31
C LEU A 139 -6.08 -0.98 -13.95
N VAL A 140 -6.43 -0.22 -12.90
CA VAL A 140 -5.97 -0.52 -11.53
C VAL A 140 -6.34 -1.95 -11.14
N SER A 141 -7.58 -2.38 -11.40
CA SER A 141 -8.04 -3.73 -11.08
C SER A 141 -7.28 -4.82 -11.85
N ILE A 142 -7.01 -4.59 -13.14
CA ILE A 142 -6.24 -5.53 -13.97
C ILE A 142 -4.80 -5.69 -13.44
N LEU A 143 -4.11 -4.57 -13.23
CA LEU A 143 -2.74 -4.56 -12.73
C LEU A 143 -2.63 -5.14 -11.31
N LEU A 144 -3.62 -4.87 -10.45
CA LEU A 144 -3.68 -5.42 -9.11
C LEU A 144 -3.82 -6.96 -9.14
N ASN A 145 -4.64 -7.49 -10.03
CA ASN A 145 -4.76 -8.94 -10.20
C ASN A 145 -3.46 -9.57 -10.70
N GLN A 146 -2.75 -8.93 -11.64
CA GLN A 146 -1.42 -9.38 -12.08
C GLN A 146 -0.41 -9.35 -10.93
N PHE A 147 -0.45 -8.30 -10.09
CA PHE A 147 0.40 -8.22 -8.90
C PHE A 147 0.09 -9.35 -7.91
N VAL A 148 -1.19 -9.65 -7.64
CA VAL A 148 -1.61 -10.75 -6.76
C VAL A 148 -1.04 -12.08 -7.23
N GLU A 149 -1.07 -12.35 -8.55
CA GLU A 149 -0.53 -13.60 -9.10
C GLU A 149 0.99 -13.74 -8.92
N LEU A 150 1.73 -12.64 -9.00
CA LEU A 150 3.18 -12.62 -8.80
C LEU A 150 3.63 -12.55 -7.34
N TYR A 151 2.75 -12.05 -6.46
CA TYR A 151 3.11 -11.75 -5.07
C TYR A 151 2.76 -12.86 -4.10
N PHE A 152 1.55 -13.42 -4.20
CA PHE A 152 1.06 -14.45 -3.30
C PHE A 152 1.41 -15.86 -3.80
N ASP A 153 1.81 -16.71 -2.86
CA ASP A 153 1.79 -18.16 -3.05
C ASP A 153 0.34 -18.71 -2.98
N GLU A 154 0.17 -19.99 -3.18
CA GLU A 154 -1.14 -20.65 -3.13
C GLU A 154 -1.85 -20.46 -1.77
N HIS A 155 -1.09 -20.47 -0.67
CA HIS A 155 -1.65 -20.25 0.67
C HIS A 155 -2.20 -18.82 0.78
N GLY A 156 -1.42 -17.82 0.38
CA GLY A 156 -1.82 -16.42 0.39
C GLY A 156 -3.02 -16.13 -0.51
N LYS A 157 -3.09 -16.74 -1.70
CA LYS A 157 -4.27 -16.66 -2.60
C LYS A 157 -5.52 -17.27 -1.97
N ASN A 158 -5.39 -18.42 -1.34
CA ASN A 158 -6.50 -19.06 -0.64
C ASN A 158 -7.00 -18.22 0.54
N HIS A 159 -6.09 -17.61 1.29
CA HIS A 159 -6.43 -16.68 2.36
C HIS A 159 -7.17 -15.44 1.83
N LEU A 160 -6.67 -14.81 0.78
CA LEU A 160 -7.32 -13.68 0.10
C LEU A 160 -8.75 -14.04 -0.33
N ASN A 161 -8.93 -15.21 -0.97
CA ASN A 161 -10.23 -15.67 -1.41
C ASN A 161 -11.19 -15.94 -0.22
N THR A 162 -10.69 -16.44 0.89
CA THR A 162 -11.49 -16.71 2.10
C THR A 162 -12.03 -15.41 2.70
N ILE A 163 -11.17 -14.41 2.85
CA ILE A 163 -11.56 -13.09 3.38
C ILE A 163 -12.58 -12.41 2.44
N GLN A 164 -12.37 -12.54 1.12
CA GLN A 164 -13.25 -11.91 0.13
C GLN A 164 -14.65 -12.53 0.12
N LYS A 165 -14.79 -13.85 0.38
CA LYS A 165 -16.08 -14.53 0.45
C LYS A 165 -16.83 -14.30 1.77
N GLY A 166 -16.13 -13.92 2.81
CA GLY A 166 -16.72 -13.63 4.12
C GLY A 166 -17.33 -12.23 4.26
N LYS A 167 -17.25 -11.42 3.19
CA LYS A 167 -17.90 -10.10 3.04
C LYS A 167 -19.14 -10.23 2.16
#